data_4ea51ac2c9f34075fc2ffe7545c59f78
#
_entry.id   4ea51ac2c9f34075fc2ffe7545c59f78
#
_cell.length_a   1.000
_cell.length_b   1.000
_cell.length_c   1.000
_cell.angle_alpha   90.00
_cell.angle_beta   90.00
_cell.angle_gamma   90.00
#
_symmetry.space_group_name_H-M   'P 1'
#
loop_
_entity.id
_entity.type
_entity.pdbx_description
1 polymer ?
#
loop_
_entity_poly.entity_id
_entity_poly.type
_entity_poly.pdbx_seq_one_letter_code
_entity_poly.pdbx_strand_id
1 'polypeptide(L)'
;MVGMLVIGLGVLGGAVLVMAVCRRQRQAAQVAGQALLQATETGDVEQMETLLAQGADVNARNAHGWTPLHVAAAGGDPTVVALLLHHRADVHAQSHIGTTPLDNATMRGSRQAVIDLLLAHGASPDSAWDAAF
;
A
#
# COMPACT_ATOMS: atom_id res chain seq x y z
N MET A 1 -27.28 22.24 6.79
CA MET A 1 -28.37 22.45 5.82
C MET A 1 -28.31 21.43 4.67
N VAL A 2 -27.16 21.22 4.12
CA VAL A 2 -27.00 20.22 3.04
C VAL A 2 -27.33 18.80 3.53
N GLY A 3 -27.01 18.47 4.77
CA GLY A 3 -27.35 17.18 5.36
C GLY A 3 -28.85 16.96 5.58
N MET A 4 -29.61 18.02 5.84
CA MET A 4 -31.07 17.91 5.97
C MET A 4 -31.79 17.70 4.64
N LEU A 5 -31.27 18.29 3.56
CA LEU A 5 -31.78 18.05 2.22
C LEU A 5 -31.61 16.59 1.78
N VAL A 6 -30.50 16.00 2.16
CA VAL A 6 -30.19 14.60 1.89
C VAL A 6 -31.13 13.66 2.63
N ILE A 7 -31.41 13.98 3.89
CA ILE A 7 -32.36 13.20 4.72
C ILE A 7 -33.80 13.40 4.20
N GLY A 8 -34.13 14.58 3.68
CA GLY A 8 -35.45 14.90 3.14
C GLY A 8 -35.78 14.27 1.81
N LEU A 9 -34.81 13.73 1.08
CA LEU A 9 -35.02 13.09 -0.23
C LEU A 9 -35.52 11.65 -0.14
N GLY A 10 -35.75 11.13 1.05
CA GLY A 10 -36.39 9.87 1.29
C GLY A 10 -35.54 8.64 0.96
N VAL A 11 -36.16 7.48 1.18
CA VAL A 11 -35.49 6.17 1.12
C VAL A 11 -34.88 5.84 -0.24
N LEU A 12 -35.46 6.34 -1.34
CA LEU A 12 -35.01 6.04 -2.70
C LEU A 12 -33.74 6.81 -3.10
N GLY A 13 -33.53 8.01 -2.54
CA GLY A 13 -32.32 8.80 -2.77
C GLY A 13 -31.14 8.40 -1.88
N GLY A 14 -31.42 7.81 -0.72
CA GLY A 14 -30.41 7.47 0.27
C GLY A 14 -29.41 6.40 -0.22
N ALA A 15 -29.90 5.38 -0.91
CA ALA A 15 -29.04 4.33 -1.46
C ALA A 15 -28.10 4.83 -2.53
N VAL A 16 -28.58 5.69 -3.43
CA VAL A 16 -27.77 6.29 -4.50
C VAL A 16 -26.71 7.23 -3.90
N LEU A 17 -27.09 8.00 -2.90
CA LEU A 17 -26.18 8.92 -2.24
C LEU A 17 -25.08 8.18 -1.47
N VAL A 18 -25.44 7.13 -0.74
CA VAL A 18 -24.47 6.28 -0.03
C VAL A 18 -23.49 5.66 -1.02
N MET A 19 -23.98 5.17 -2.17
CA MET A 19 -23.09 4.65 -3.22
C MET A 19 -22.17 5.72 -3.80
N ALA A 20 -22.68 6.94 -4.02
CA ALA A 20 -21.87 8.05 -4.51
C ALA A 20 -20.78 8.46 -3.53
N VAL A 21 -21.11 8.51 -2.23
CA VAL A 21 -20.15 8.79 -1.16
C VAL A 21 -19.11 7.68 -1.07
N CYS A 22 -19.53 6.42 -1.11
CA CYS A 22 -18.62 5.28 -1.14
C CYS A 22 -17.68 5.30 -2.34
N ARG A 23 -18.19 5.66 -3.53
CA ARG A 23 -17.35 5.81 -4.73
C ARG A 23 -16.32 6.91 -4.57
N ARG A 24 -16.72 8.07 -4.03
CA ARG A 24 -15.78 9.18 -3.75
C ARG A 24 -14.71 8.77 -2.77
N GLN A 25 -15.08 8.07 -1.71
CA GLN A 25 -14.11 7.59 -0.72
C GLN A 25 -13.16 6.57 -1.33
N ARG A 26 -13.66 5.66 -2.18
CA ARG A 26 -12.82 4.69 -2.88
C ARG A 26 -11.86 5.36 -3.85
N GLN A 27 -12.35 6.35 -4.61
CA GLN A 27 -11.50 7.12 -5.53
C GLN A 27 -10.45 7.92 -4.78
N ALA A 28 -10.82 8.58 -3.67
CA ALA A 28 -9.88 9.30 -2.84
C ALA A 28 -8.82 8.36 -2.25
N ALA A 29 -9.21 7.18 -1.80
CA ALA A 29 -8.29 6.17 -1.28
C ALA A 29 -7.35 5.66 -2.38
N GLN A 30 -7.85 5.46 -3.60
CA GLN A 30 -7.03 5.05 -4.74
C GLN A 30 -6.02 6.13 -5.15
N VAL A 31 -6.45 7.39 -5.21
CA VAL A 31 -5.56 8.51 -5.53
C VAL A 31 -4.49 8.67 -4.44
N ALA A 32 -4.89 8.57 -3.17
CA ALA A 32 -3.96 8.61 -2.05
C ALA A 32 -2.99 7.42 -2.09
N GLY A 33 -3.46 6.25 -2.47
CA GLY A 33 -2.63 5.06 -2.66
C GLY A 33 -1.59 5.23 -3.76
N GLN A 34 -1.97 5.81 -4.90
CA GLN A 34 -1.03 6.11 -5.99
C GLN A 34 -0.02 7.17 -5.56
N ALA A 35 -0.46 8.19 -4.84
CA ALA A 35 0.44 9.20 -4.27
C ALA A 35 1.42 8.58 -3.26
N LEU A 36 0.97 7.62 -2.47
CA LEU A 36 1.81 6.87 -1.54
C LEU A 36 2.89 6.06 -2.28
N LEU A 37 2.52 5.39 -3.36
CA LEU A 37 3.47 4.66 -4.22
C LEU A 37 4.54 5.61 -4.77
N GLN A 38 4.12 6.76 -5.26
CA GLN A 38 5.03 7.78 -5.79
C GLN A 38 5.95 8.34 -4.70
N ALA A 39 5.41 8.66 -3.52
CA ALA A 39 6.20 9.11 -2.38
C ALA A 39 7.22 8.05 -1.94
N THR A 40 6.85 6.78 -2.02
CA THR A 40 7.75 5.66 -1.72
C THR A 40 8.89 5.58 -2.74
N GLU A 41 8.61 5.80 -4.02
CA GLU A 41 9.62 5.82 -5.07
C GLU A 41 10.64 6.94 -4.86
N THR A 42 10.18 8.11 -4.45
CA THR A 42 11.04 9.26 -4.17
C THR A 42 11.73 9.17 -2.81
N GLY A 43 11.23 8.32 -1.92
CA GLY A 43 11.76 8.18 -0.56
C GLY A 43 11.36 9.31 0.38
N ASP A 44 10.30 10.03 0.07
CA ASP A 44 9.80 11.14 0.90
C ASP A 44 8.96 10.60 2.07
N VAL A 45 9.64 10.34 3.18
CA VAL A 45 9.04 9.78 4.39
C VAL A 45 7.96 10.71 4.95
N GLU A 46 8.21 12.02 4.94
CA GLU A 46 7.28 13.02 5.46
C GLU A 46 5.95 13.00 4.70
N GLN A 47 6.02 12.95 3.37
CA GLN A 47 4.84 12.84 2.54
C GLN A 47 4.12 11.50 2.74
N MET A 48 4.87 10.43 2.89
CA MET A 48 4.31 9.11 3.19
C MET A 48 3.54 9.10 4.50
N GLU A 49 4.11 9.67 5.56
CA GLU A 49 3.45 9.78 6.86
C GLU A 49 2.15 10.60 6.75
N THR A 50 2.18 11.71 6.04
CA THR A 50 1.01 12.55 5.82
C THR A 50 -0.10 11.79 5.09
N LEU A 51 0.24 11.09 4.02
CA LEU A 51 -0.70 10.30 3.24
C LEU A 51 -1.30 9.16 4.06
N LEU A 52 -0.50 8.45 4.82
CA LEU A 52 -0.95 7.37 5.69
C LEU A 52 -1.87 7.89 6.79
N ALA A 53 -1.55 9.06 7.36
CA ALA A 53 -2.41 9.74 8.35
C ALA A 53 -3.77 10.15 7.76
N GLN A 54 -3.81 10.45 6.47
CA GLN A 54 -5.05 10.76 5.74
C GLN A 54 -5.86 9.52 5.34
N GLY A 55 -5.39 8.34 5.67
CA GLY A 55 -6.08 7.09 5.37
C GLY A 55 -5.72 6.47 4.02
N ALA A 56 -4.57 6.80 3.45
CA ALA A 56 -4.09 6.16 2.24
C ALA A 56 -3.94 4.65 2.46
N ASP A 57 -4.27 3.86 1.44
CA ASP A 57 -4.15 2.41 1.50
C ASP A 57 -2.66 2.02 1.41
N VAL A 58 -2.14 1.50 2.53
CA VAL A 58 -0.75 1.04 2.61
C VAL A 58 -0.47 -0.14 1.67
N ASN A 59 -1.51 -0.86 1.26
CA ASN A 59 -1.44 -1.99 0.34
C ASN A 59 -1.94 -1.64 -1.07
N ALA A 60 -1.94 -0.37 -1.45
CA ALA A 60 -2.31 0.07 -2.79
C ALA A 60 -1.38 -0.56 -3.83
N ARG A 61 -1.93 -0.91 -4.99
CA ARG A 61 -1.18 -1.58 -6.06
C ARG A 61 -1.09 -0.69 -7.29
N ASN A 62 0.08 -0.70 -7.92
CA ASN A 62 0.27 -0.05 -9.21
C ASN A 62 -0.12 -0.99 -10.37
N ALA A 63 0.16 -0.57 -11.61
CA ALA A 63 -0.15 -1.34 -12.81
C ALA A 63 0.57 -2.71 -12.86
N HIS A 64 1.68 -2.85 -12.16
CA HIS A 64 2.44 -4.11 -12.06
C HIS A 64 2.02 -4.98 -10.88
N GLY A 65 1.04 -4.53 -10.09
CA GLY A 65 0.63 -5.20 -8.87
C GLY A 65 1.59 -5.00 -7.69
N TRP A 66 2.49 -4.04 -7.79
CA TRP A 66 3.43 -3.71 -6.72
C TRP A 66 2.75 -2.85 -5.65
N THR A 67 2.96 -3.21 -4.40
CA THR A 67 2.56 -2.39 -3.25
C THR A 67 3.68 -1.41 -2.91
N PRO A 68 3.41 -0.39 -2.07
CA PRO A 68 4.48 0.46 -1.55
C PRO A 68 5.63 -0.31 -0.91
N LEU A 69 5.33 -1.43 -0.26
CA LEU A 69 6.37 -2.27 0.36
C LEU A 69 7.28 -2.91 -0.69
N HIS A 70 6.75 -3.33 -1.84
CA HIS A 70 7.57 -3.81 -2.97
C HIS A 70 8.54 -2.73 -3.44
N VAL A 71 8.04 -1.51 -3.63
CA VAL A 71 8.84 -0.36 -4.08
C VAL A 71 9.92 -0.02 -3.08
N ALA A 72 9.57 0.04 -1.79
CA ALA A 72 10.50 0.33 -0.71
C ALA A 72 11.59 -0.74 -0.59
N ALA A 73 11.20 -2.00 -0.71
CA ALA A 73 12.14 -3.13 -0.67
C ALA A 73 13.11 -3.07 -1.85
N ALA A 74 12.62 -2.76 -3.04
CA ALA A 74 13.48 -2.59 -4.22
C ALA A 74 14.41 -1.39 -4.09
N GLY A 75 13.95 -0.32 -3.45
CA GLY A 75 14.76 0.88 -3.20
C GLY A 75 15.83 0.71 -2.14
N GLY A 76 15.68 -0.26 -1.25
CA GLY A 76 16.66 -0.58 -0.22
C GLY A 76 16.76 0.41 0.93
N ASP A 77 15.75 1.24 1.16
CA ASP A 77 15.71 2.18 2.28
C ASP A 77 15.00 1.53 3.49
N PRO A 78 15.73 1.18 4.56
CA PRO A 78 15.13 0.54 5.72
C PRO A 78 14.15 1.44 6.48
N THR A 79 14.34 2.77 6.45
CA THR A 79 13.44 3.72 7.10
C THR A 79 12.06 3.68 6.47
N VAL A 80 11.97 3.68 5.15
CA VAL A 80 10.72 3.61 4.38
C VAL A 80 10.03 2.26 4.63
N VAL A 81 10.78 1.18 4.59
CA VAL A 81 10.27 -0.18 4.85
C VAL A 81 9.70 -0.26 6.27
N ALA A 82 10.43 0.24 7.27
CA ALA A 82 9.99 0.25 8.67
C ALA A 82 8.69 1.04 8.85
N LEU A 83 8.57 2.19 8.19
CA LEU A 83 7.37 3.02 8.23
C LEU A 83 6.15 2.27 7.67
N LEU A 84 6.31 1.64 6.52
CA LEU A 84 5.23 0.87 5.90
C LEU A 84 4.81 -0.32 6.77
N LEU A 85 5.78 -1.04 7.34
CA LEU A 85 5.51 -2.17 8.22
C LEU A 85 4.80 -1.72 9.51
N HIS A 86 5.17 -0.54 10.03
CA HIS A 86 4.49 0.05 11.19
C HIS A 86 3.00 0.32 10.89
N HIS A 87 2.67 0.67 9.66
CA HIS A 87 1.30 0.87 9.19
C HIS A 87 0.64 -0.41 8.66
N ARG A 88 1.16 -1.58 9.02
CA ARG A 88 0.61 -2.90 8.70
C ARG A 88 0.61 -3.22 7.20
N ALA A 89 1.66 -2.84 6.49
CA ALA A 89 1.84 -3.28 5.12
C ALA A 89 1.91 -4.81 5.06
N ASP A 90 1.30 -5.38 4.01
CA ASP A 90 1.27 -6.83 3.83
C ASP A 90 2.61 -7.32 3.28
N VAL A 91 3.38 -8.03 4.12
CA VAL A 91 4.67 -8.62 3.73
C VAL A 91 4.53 -9.79 2.77
N HIS A 92 3.35 -10.37 2.66
CA HIS A 92 3.05 -11.50 1.78
C HIS A 92 2.37 -11.08 0.48
N ALA A 93 2.22 -9.79 0.22
CA ALA A 93 1.61 -9.28 -1.01
C ALA A 93 2.42 -9.75 -2.21
N GLN A 94 1.74 -10.24 -3.24
CA GLN A 94 2.36 -10.71 -4.47
C GLN A 94 2.03 -9.76 -5.62
N SER A 95 3.03 -9.46 -6.44
CA SER A 95 2.86 -8.73 -7.68
C SER A 95 2.13 -9.59 -8.73
N HIS A 96 1.87 -9.04 -9.91
CA HIS A 96 1.25 -9.78 -11.01
C HIS A 96 2.08 -11.00 -11.46
N ILE A 97 3.39 -10.98 -11.23
CA ILE A 97 4.29 -12.09 -11.55
C ILE A 97 4.58 -12.97 -10.33
N GLY A 98 3.93 -12.72 -9.20
CA GLY A 98 4.05 -13.52 -7.99
C GLY A 98 5.22 -13.17 -7.09
N THR A 99 5.90 -12.04 -7.29
CA THR A 99 6.99 -11.61 -6.42
C THR A 99 6.48 -10.96 -5.15
N THR A 100 7.11 -11.26 -4.02
CA THR A 100 6.87 -10.62 -2.72
C THR A 100 7.85 -9.46 -2.52
N PRO A 101 7.61 -8.58 -1.53
CA PRO A 101 8.60 -7.55 -1.19
C PRO A 101 9.99 -8.11 -0.86
N LEU A 102 10.04 -9.28 -0.20
CA LEU A 102 11.30 -9.94 0.09
C LEU A 102 12.02 -10.39 -1.19
N ASP A 103 11.29 -10.89 -2.17
CA ASP A 103 11.86 -11.25 -3.48
C ASP A 103 12.47 -10.02 -4.16
N ASN A 104 11.75 -8.89 -4.14
CA ASN A 104 12.27 -7.64 -4.69
C ASN A 104 13.53 -7.17 -3.98
N ALA A 105 13.59 -7.29 -2.66
CA ALA A 105 14.75 -6.93 -1.88
C ALA A 105 15.96 -7.80 -2.24
N THR A 106 15.78 -9.11 -2.33
CA THR A 106 16.86 -10.04 -2.66
C THR A 106 17.33 -9.91 -4.09
N MET A 107 16.40 -9.77 -5.04
CA MET A 107 16.73 -9.63 -6.47
C MET A 107 17.49 -8.34 -6.76
N ARG A 108 17.20 -7.27 -6.05
CA ARG A 108 17.85 -5.97 -6.22
C ARG A 108 19.11 -5.80 -5.38
N GLY A 109 19.44 -6.79 -4.56
CA GLY A 109 20.59 -6.70 -3.67
C GLY A 109 20.44 -5.60 -2.61
N SER A 110 19.24 -5.44 -2.11
CA SER A 110 18.93 -4.45 -1.07
C SER A 110 19.76 -4.67 0.19
N ARG A 111 19.83 -3.63 0.99
CA ARG A 111 20.58 -3.68 2.26
C ARG A 111 20.03 -4.80 3.15
N GLN A 112 20.93 -5.47 3.85
CA GLN A 112 20.56 -6.55 4.77
C GLN A 112 19.52 -6.09 5.79
N ALA A 113 19.58 -4.81 6.21
CA ALA A 113 18.61 -4.23 7.14
C ALA A 113 17.17 -4.33 6.61
N VAL A 114 16.94 -4.14 5.31
CA VAL A 114 15.62 -4.28 4.68
C VAL A 114 15.15 -5.73 4.73
N ILE A 115 16.02 -6.66 4.39
CA ILE A 115 15.73 -8.10 4.42
C ILE A 115 15.39 -8.53 5.84
N ASP A 116 16.18 -8.11 6.81
CA ASP A 116 15.97 -8.42 8.23
C ASP A 116 14.63 -7.87 8.75
N LEU A 117 14.26 -6.65 8.36
CA LEU A 117 12.98 -6.05 8.71
C LEU A 117 11.81 -6.86 8.15
N LEU A 118 11.89 -7.26 6.89
CA LEU A 118 10.85 -8.06 6.26
C LEU A 118 10.70 -9.42 6.94
N LEU A 119 11.81 -10.08 7.22
CA LEU A 119 11.82 -11.37 7.92
C LEU A 119 11.27 -11.25 9.34
N ALA A 120 11.63 -10.18 10.05
CA ALA A 120 11.16 -9.91 11.41
C ALA A 120 9.63 -9.71 11.46
N HIS A 121 9.04 -9.21 10.39
CA HIS A 121 7.59 -9.02 10.27
C HIS A 121 6.85 -10.19 9.62
N GLY A 122 7.51 -11.34 9.49
CA GLY A 122 6.89 -12.57 9.06
C GLY A 122 7.00 -12.88 7.57
N ALA A 123 7.81 -12.14 6.81
CA ALA A 123 8.08 -12.49 5.43
C ALA A 123 8.74 -13.87 5.37
N SER A 124 8.28 -14.70 4.44
CA SER A 124 8.82 -16.05 4.27
C SER A 124 9.83 -16.08 3.13
N PRO A 125 10.99 -16.69 3.32
CA PRO A 125 11.91 -16.95 2.23
C PRO A 125 11.40 -18.01 1.25
N ASP A 126 10.32 -18.73 1.61
CA ASP A 126 9.67 -19.72 0.78
C ASP A 126 8.83 -19.07 -0.32
N SER A 127 9.43 -18.23 -1.12
CA SER A 127 8.79 -17.76 -2.34
C SER A 127 8.83 -18.87 -3.40
N ALA A 128 8.02 -18.71 -4.44
CA ALA A 128 8.02 -19.65 -5.56
C ALA A 128 9.41 -19.82 -6.20
N TRP A 129 10.29 -18.86 -5.97
CA TRP A 129 11.69 -18.90 -6.43
C TRP A 129 12.52 -19.92 -5.65
N ASP A 130 12.36 -19.96 -4.33
CA ASP A 130 13.11 -20.91 -3.49
C ASP A 130 12.59 -22.32 -3.66
N ALA A 131 11.31 -22.49 -3.95
CA ALA A 131 10.72 -23.81 -4.24
C ALA A 131 11.16 -24.38 -5.60
N ALA A 132 11.70 -23.56 -6.52
CA ALA A 132 12.19 -23.98 -7.83
C ALA A 132 13.65 -24.47 -7.79
N PHE A 133 14.31 -24.29 -6.69
CA PHE A 133 15.68 -24.71 -6.44
C PHE A 133 15.71 -25.79 -5.34
#